data_4f4765f28951aa9a95cffca53175df84
#
_entry.id   4f4765f28951aa9a95cffca53175df84
#
_cell.length_a   1.000
_cell.length_b   1.000
_cell.length_c   1.000
_cell.angle_alpha   90.00
_cell.angle_beta   90.00
_cell.angle_gamma   90.00
#
_symmetry.space_group_name_H-M   'P 1'
#
loop_
_entity.id
_entity.type
_entity.pdbx_description
1 polymer ?
#
loop_
_entity_poly.entity_id
_entity_poly.type
_entity_poly.pdbx_seq_one_letter_code
_entity_poly.pdbx_strand_id
1 'polypeptide(L)'
;MKKIALILGAVVLSTGAFAQKANIKKAENALYEEPVNYEKAISFIELAKQNPETAELSDTWYQAGRIGYDMAYKEMNKLYLQQQPNYDVMGKGLDMMFTNYMVANKYDSYLDKKGRVKYENRKKMVGDFKEMHGLYIDAGVNAGDQNRDFEKAFTLLNEYLEIADSEMFGEKSIKVDTTYNEVKYYAAFYALRAEKQDD
;
A
#
# COMPACT_ATOMS: atom_id res chain seq x y z
N MET A 1 38.90 -9.19 28.63
CA MET A 1 37.43 -9.22 28.81
C MET A 1 36.67 -8.14 28.02
N LYS A 2 37.14 -6.87 27.95
CA LYS A 2 36.46 -5.79 27.18
C LYS A 2 36.37 -6.06 25.66
N LYS A 3 37.34 -6.72 25.06
CA LYS A 3 37.31 -7.05 23.59
C LYS A 3 36.31 -8.15 23.23
N ILE A 4 36.06 -9.09 24.12
CA ILE A 4 35.10 -10.18 23.93
C ILE A 4 33.65 -9.64 24.00
N ALA A 5 33.40 -8.70 24.92
CA ALA A 5 32.09 -8.06 25.02
C ALA A 5 31.71 -7.23 23.76
N LEU A 6 32.69 -6.58 23.11
CA LEU A 6 32.52 -5.83 21.88
C LEU A 6 32.22 -6.74 20.68
N ILE A 7 32.84 -7.92 20.61
CA ILE A 7 32.59 -8.89 19.55
C ILE A 7 31.20 -9.54 19.71
N LEU A 8 30.81 -9.87 20.95
CA LEU A 8 29.47 -10.39 21.24
C LEU A 8 28.37 -9.35 20.95
N GLY A 9 28.60 -8.07 21.27
CA GLY A 9 27.66 -7.01 20.93
C GLY A 9 27.50 -6.80 19.41
N ALA A 10 28.60 -6.85 18.64
CA ALA A 10 28.57 -6.73 17.20
C ALA A 10 27.89 -7.94 16.49
N VAL A 11 28.07 -9.15 17.03
CA VAL A 11 27.43 -10.36 16.50
C VAL A 11 25.93 -10.35 16.76
N VAL A 12 25.46 -9.86 17.91
CA VAL A 12 24.03 -9.77 18.22
C VAL A 12 23.36 -8.71 17.35
N LEU A 13 24.01 -7.58 17.08
CA LEU A 13 23.49 -6.55 16.17
C LEU A 13 23.42 -7.04 14.70
N SER A 14 24.43 -7.77 14.25
CA SER A 14 24.44 -8.29 12.87
C SER A 14 23.41 -9.39 12.61
N THR A 15 23.15 -10.25 13.61
CA THR A 15 22.11 -11.29 13.49
C THR A 15 20.70 -10.70 13.48
N GLY A 16 20.48 -9.57 14.17
CA GLY A 16 19.22 -8.83 14.12
C GLY A 16 18.90 -8.31 12.72
N ALA A 17 19.85 -7.65 12.06
CA ALA A 17 19.69 -7.09 10.72
C ALA A 17 19.34 -8.15 9.66
N PHE A 18 20.02 -9.27 9.67
CA PHE A 18 19.74 -10.37 8.75
C PHE A 18 18.35 -10.98 8.98
N ALA A 19 17.94 -11.14 10.25
CA ALA A 19 16.64 -11.69 10.60
C ALA A 19 15.50 -10.78 10.14
N GLN A 20 15.67 -9.45 10.19
CA GLN A 20 14.62 -8.50 9.83
C GLN A 20 14.48 -8.31 8.31
N LYS A 21 15.56 -8.28 7.55
CA LYS A 21 15.50 -8.37 6.08
C LYS A 21 14.88 -9.69 5.62
N ALA A 22 15.09 -10.78 6.37
CA ALA A 22 14.41 -12.03 6.12
C ALA A 22 12.89 -11.94 6.32
N ASN A 23 12.39 -11.06 7.20
CA ASN A 23 10.95 -10.88 7.38
C ASN A 23 10.29 -10.24 6.16
N ILE A 24 10.94 -9.28 5.47
CA ILE A 24 10.46 -8.75 4.19
C ILE A 24 10.29 -9.90 3.18
N LYS A 25 11.31 -10.76 3.06
CA LYS A 25 11.28 -11.92 2.16
C LYS A 25 10.24 -12.96 2.57
N LYS A 26 10.03 -13.20 3.88
CA LYS A 26 8.98 -14.10 4.37
C LYS A 26 7.59 -13.56 4.08
N ALA A 27 7.38 -12.24 4.19
CA ALA A 27 6.13 -11.59 3.81
C ALA A 27 5.84 -11.79 2.31
N GLU A 28 6.81 -11.54 1.45
CA GLU A 28 6.72 -11.81 0.01
C GLU A 28 6.40 -13.29 -0.26
N ASN A 29 7.12 -14.22 0.34
CA ASN A 29 6.92 -15.65 0.12
C ASN A 29 5.52 -16.13 0.54
N ALA A 30 4.93 -15.54 1.58
CA ALA A 30 3.59 -15.90 2.04
C ALA A 30 2.49 -15.56 1.02
N LEU A 31 2.75 -14.65 0.06
CA LEU A 31 1.85 -14.36 -1.06
C LEU A 31 1.85 -15.46 -2.13
N TYR A 32 2.88 -16.31 -2.16
CA TYR A 32 2.99 -17.44 -3.09
C TYR A 32 2.56 -18.78 -2.49
N GLU A 33 2.08 -18.78 -1.22
CA GLU A 33 1.50 -19.98 -0.61
C GLU A 33 0.13 -20.29 -1.22
N GLU A 34 -0.27 -21.55 -1.26
CA GLU A 34 -1.60 -21.98 -1.71
C GLU A 34 -2.33 -22.73 -0.58
N PRO A 35 -3.41 -22.17 -0.03
CA PRO A 35 -3.96 -20.81 -0.29
C PRO A 35 -3.02 -19.70 0.24
N VAL A 36 -3.10 -18.51 -0.37
CA VAL A 36 -2.33 -17.35 0.11
C VAL A 36 -2.66 -17.04 1.56
N ASN A 37 -1.61 -16.83 2.36
CA ASN A 37 -1.75 -16.50 3.77
C ASN A 37 -1.44 -15.03 4.04
N TYR A 38 -2.47 -14.18 3.86
CA TYR A 38 -2.34 -12.73 4.08
C TYR A 38 -2.02 -12.36 5.53
N GLU A 39 -2.59 -13.07 6.52
CA GLU A 39 -2.30 -12.80 7.93
C GLU A 39 -0.81 -13.01 8.24
N LYS A 40 -0.25 -14.09 7.72
CA LYS A 40 1.17 -14.40 7.84
C LYS A 40 2.04 -13.37 7.13
N ALA A 41 1.66 -12.95 5.90
CA ALA A 41 2.37 -11.91 5.16
C ALA A 41 2.37 -10.59 5.94
N ILE A 42 1.21 -10.16 6.43
CA ILE A 42 1.05 -8.95 7.24
C ILE A 42 1.88 -9.05 8.52
N SER A 43 1.82 -10.17 9.24
CA SER A 43 2.59 -10.33 10.49
C SER A 43 4.09 -10.17 10.29
N PHE A 44 4.65 -10.71 9.22
CA PHE A 44 6.07 -10.56 8.92
C PHE A 44 6.44 -9.15 8.51
N ILE A 45 5.61 -8.48 7.68
CA ILE A 45 5.95 -7.13 7.25
C ILE A 45 5.82 -6.12 8.40
N GLU A 46 4.87 -6.31 9.32
CA GLU A 46 4.76 -5.46 10.50
C GLU A 46 6.00 -5.58 11.42
N LEU A 47 6.58 -6.78 11.56
CA LEU A 47 7.85 -6.94 12.25
C LEU A 47 8.99 -6.15 11.57
N ALA A 48 9.01 -6.12 10.23
CA ALA A 48 10.00 -5.35 9.50
C ALA A 48 9.78 -3.84 9.63
N LYS A 49 8.55 -3.36 9.66
CA LYS A 49 8.21 -1.94 9.88
C LYS A 49 8.61 -1.43 11.26
N GLN A 50 8.57 -2.29 12.28
CA GLN A 50 8.91 -1.93 13.66
C GLN A 50 10.41 -1.94 13.93
N ASN A 51 11.22 -2.51 13.05
CA ASN A 51 12.65 -2.61 13.27
C ASN A 51 13.39 -1.38 12.72
N PRO A 52 14.23 -0.69 13.52
CA PRO A 52 14.96 0.50 13.11
C PRO A 52 15.83 0.32 11.85
N GLU A 53 16.32 -0.89 11.58
CA GLU A 53 17.19 -1.16 10.42
C GLU A 53 16.41 -1.33 9.11
N THR A 54 15.09 -1.61 9.19
CA THR A 54 14.24 -1.86 8.03
C THR A 54 13.07 -0.89 7.91
N ALA A 55 12.72 -0.16 8.98
CA ALA A 55 11.59 0.78 9.01
C ALA A 55 11.70 1.92 7.98
N GLU A 56 12.92 2.35 7.64
CA GLU A 56 13.17 3.41 6.66
C GLU A 56 13.59 2.88 5.28
N LEU A 57 13.48 1.56 5.04
CA LEU A 57 13.74 1.00 3.73
C LEU A 57 12.48 1.10 2.86
N SER A 58 12.61 1.65 1.65
CA SER A 58 11.52 1.66 0.66
C SER A 58 10.95 0.27 0.42
N ASP A 59 11.79 -0.76 0.35
CA ASP A 59 11.37 -2.16 0.15
C ASP A 59 10.41 -2.67 1.24
N THR A 60 10.58 -2.26 2.49
CA THR A 60 9.67 -2.67 3.57
C THR A 60 8.24 -2.22 3.30
N TRP A 61 8.08 -0.95 2.97
CA TRP A 61 6.78 -0.36 2.70
C TRP A 61 6.23 -0.76 1.33
N TYR A 62 7.10 -0.92 0.34
CA TYR A 62 6.70 -1.46 -0.96
C TYR A 62 6.12 -2.87 -0.82
N GLN A 63 6.78 -3.77 -0.11
CA GLN A 63 6.24 -5.12 0.12
C GLN A 63 4.94 -5.11 0.94
N ALA A 64 4.80 -4.19 1.90
CA ALA A 64 3.54 -4.00 2.60
C ALA A 64 2.40 -3.59 1.64
N GLY A 65 2.66 -2.64 0.75
CA GLY A 65 1.70 -2.24 -0.28
C GLY A 65 1.40 -3.36 -1.29
N ARG A 66 2.39 -4.21 -1.62
CA ARG A 66 2.20 -5.39 -2.48
C ARG A 66 1.23 -6.41 -1.89
N ILE A 67 1.17 -6.56 -0.57
CA ILE A 67 0.15 -7.41 0.07
C ILE A 67 -1.24 -6.83 -0.22
N GLY A 68 -1.42 -5.53 -0.04
CA GLY A 68 -2.67 -4.84 -0.36
C GLY A 68 -3.06 -4.96 -1.84
N TYR A 69 -2.09 -4.75 -2.75
CA TYR A 69 -2.28 -4.95 -4.18
C TYR A 69 -2.79 -6.37 -4.49
N ASP A 70 -2.15 -7.43 -3.95
CA ASP A 70 -2.53 -8.82 -4.21
C ASP A 70 -3.96 -9.12 -3.71
N MET A 71 -4.35 -8.57 -2.55
CA MET A 71 -5.71 -8.67 -2.04
C MET A 71 -6.72 -8.05 -3.02
N ALA A 72 -6.48 -6.81 -3.48
CA ALA A 72 -7.37 -6.13 -4.42
C ALA A 72 -7.37 -6.81 -5.80
N TYR A 73 -6.22 -7.24 -6.28
CA TYR A 73 -6.06 -7.91 -7.58
C TYR A 73 -6.85 -9.21 -7.67
N LYS A 74 -6.91 -9.99 -6.60
CA LYS A 74 -7.72 -11.23 -6.58
C LYS A 74 -9.20 -10.93 -6.67
N GLU A 75 -9.66 -9.88 -6.02
CA GLU A 75 -11.06 -9.48 -6.12
C GLU A 75 -11.37 -8.87 -7.50
N MET A 76 -10.44 -8.11 -8.09
CA MET A 76 -10.54 -7.63 -9.47
C MET A 76 -10.65 -8.79 -10.47
N ASN A 77 -9.86 -9.84 -10.30
CA ASN A 77 -9.93 -11.01 -11.19
C ASN A 77 -11.30 -11.70 -11.15
N LYS A 78 -12.02 -11.67 -10.04
CA LYS A 78 -13.40 -12.18 -9.98
C LYS A 78 -14.32 -11.40 -10.92
N LEU A 79 -14.15 -10.06 -11.03
CA LEU A 79 -14.92 -9.26 -11.98
C LEU A 79 -14.68 -9.72 -13.45
N TYR A 80 -13.43 -9.96 -13.84
CA TYR A 80 -13.10 -10.46 -15.16
C TYR A 80 -13.70 -11.86 -15.42
N LEU A 81 -13.83 -12.67 -14.39
CA LEU A 81 -14.45 -13.99 -14.45
C LEU A 81 -15.97 -13.95 -14.31
N GLN A 82 -16.59 -12.76 -14.28
CA GLN A 82 -18.03 -12.54 -14.05
C GLN A 82 -18.51 -13.13 -12.71
N GLN A 83 -17.63 -13.17 -11.73
CA GLN A 83 -17.93 -13.60 -10.36
C GLN A 83 -18.12 -12.36 -9.46
N GLN A 84 -18.85 -12.54 -8.36
CA GLN A 84 -19.07 -11.48 -7.39
C GLN A 84 -17.78 -11.22 -6.57
N PRO A 85 -17.18 -10.01 -6.63
CA PRO A 85 -16.05 -9.67 -5.77
C PRO A 85 -16.51 -9.41 -4.35
N ASN A 86 -15.58 -9.54 -3.42
CA ASN A 86 -15.75 -9.02 -2.06
C ASN A 86 -15.18 -7.59 -2.00
N TYR A 87 -16.06 -6.60 -2.10
CA TYR A 87 -15.67 -5.19 -2.09
C TYR A 87 -15.05 -4.74 -0.76
N ASP A 88 -15.35 -5.40 0.36
CA ASP A 88 -14.69 -5.10 1.64
C ASP A 88 -13.23 -5.53 1.65
N VAL A 89 -12.93 -6.71 1.10
CA VAL A 89 -11.55 -7.19 0.94
C VAL A 89 -10.82 -6.33 -0.09
N MET A 90 -11.48 -5.99 -1.21
CA MET A 90 -10.93 -5.11 -2.24
C MET A 90 -10.55 -3.75 -1.65
N GLY A 91 -11.49 -3.07 -0.98
CA GLY A 91 -11.25 -1.76 -0.37
C GLY A 91 -10.15 -1.78 0.68
N LYS A 92 -10.11 -2.81 1.54
CA LYS A 92 -9.02 -3.00 2.51
C LYS A 92 -7.67 -3.17 1.80
N GLY A 93 -7.63 -3.92 0.70
CA GLY A 93 -6.42 -4.10 -0.09
C GLY A 93 -5.94 -2.80 -0.73
N LEU A 94 -6.86 -2.01 -1.29
CA LEU A 94 -6.57 -0.72 -1.92
C LEU A 94 -6.03 0.30 -0.91
N ASP A 95 -6.67 0.47 0.25
CA ASP A 95 -6.20 1.33 1.33
C ASP A 95 -4.82 0.90 1.84
N MET A 96 -4.61 -0.40 2.05
CA MET A 96 -3.31 -0.92 2.44
C MET A 96 -2.24 -0.67 1.35
N MET A 97 -2.58 -0.79 0.08
CA MET A 97 -1.68 -0.47 -1.03
C MET A 97 -1.32 1.01 -1.02
N PHE A 98 -2.32 1.89 -0.96
CA PHE A 98 -2.14 3.34 -0.98
C PHE A 98 -1.26 3.80 0.17
N THR A 99 -1.65 3.53 1.41
CA THR A 99 -0.95 4.01 2.61
C THR A 99 0.51 3.58 2.63
N ASN A 100 0.79 2.31 2.27
CA ASN A 100 2.15 1.79 2.27
C ASN A 100 2.99 2.27 1.09
N TYR A 101 2.41 2.42 -0.11
CA TYR A 101 3.15 2.95 -1.27
C TYR A 101 3.49 4.43 -1.12
N MET A 102 2.65 5.23 -0.47
CA MET A 102 2.98 6.63 -0.18
C MET A 102 4.17 6.73 0.78
N VAL A 103 4.25 5.86 1.79
CA VAL A 103 5.43 5.76 2.67
C VAL A 103 6.65 5.21 1.92
N ALA A 104 6.48 4.15 1.11
CA ALA A 104 7.57 3.61 0.28
C ALA A 104 8.19 4.69 -0.61
N ASN A 105 7.35 5.49 -1.28
CA ASN A 105 7.79 6.57 -2.15
C ASN A 105 8.61 7.64 -1.41
N LYS A 106 8.31 7.91 -0.15
CA LYS A 106 9.07 8.84 0.69
C LYS A 106 10.52 8.36 0.90
N TYR A 107 10.72 7.05 1.06
CA TYR A 107 12.04 6.45 1.28
C TYR A 107 12.72 5.96 -0.01
N ASP A 108 12.08 6.08 -1.17
CA ASP A 108 12.53 5.44 -2.42
C ASP A 108 13.65 6.21 -3.14
N SER A 109 13.90 7.47 -2.79
CA SER A 109 14.90 8.28 -3.48
C SER A 109 16.30 8.01 -2.96
N TYR A 110 17.25 7.80 -3.88
CA TYR A 110 18.68 7.71 -3.58
C TYR A 110 19.52 8.42 -4.64
N LEU A 111 20.77 8.74 -4.30
CA LEU A 111 21.72 9.32 -5.26
C LEU A 111 22.57 8.22 -5.90
N ASP A 112 22.61 8.19 -7.23
CA ASP A 112 23.52 7.31 -7.95
C ASP A 112 24.99 7.80 -7.84
N LYS A 113 25.93 7.02 -8.37
CA LYS A 113 27.37 7.35 -8.37
C LYS A 113 27.73 8.69 -9.05
N LYS A 114 26.79 9.28 -9.81
CA LYS A 114 26.93 10.58 -10.49
C LYS A 114 26.16 11.69 -9.79
N GLY A 115 25.63 11.44 -8.59
CA GLY A 115 24.81 12.40 -7.82
C GLY A 115 23.40 12.64 -8.37
N ARG A 116 22.88 11.77 -9.22
CA ARG A 116 21.54 11.90 -9.80
C ARG A 116 20.54 11.16 -8.93
N VAL A 117 19.39 11.79 -8.68
CA VAL A 117 18.27 11.13 -7.95
C VAL A 117 17.75 9.96 -8.76
N LYS A 118 17.62 8.83 -8.13
CA LYS A 118 17.07 7.58 -8.65
C LYS A 118 16.00 7.04 -7.70
N TYR A 119 15.16 6.16 -8.23
CA TYR A 119 14.08 5.50 -7.52
C TYR A 119 14.12 4.01 -7.82
N GLU A 120 13.94 3.19 -6.81
CA GLU A 120 14.02 1.73 -6.91
C GLU A 120 12.65 1.12 -7.21
N ASN A 121 11.62 1.53 -6.47
CA ASN A 121 10.27 0.95 -6.51
C ASN A 121 9.22 1.84 -7.20
N ARG A 122 9.48 3.17 -7.35
CA ARG A 122 8.51 4.13 -7.89
C ARG A 122 7.83 3.68 -9.18
N LYS A 123 8.60 3.16 -10.15
CA LYS A 123 8.05 2.72 -11.44
C LYS A 123 7.04 1.57 -11.27
N LYS A 124 7.29 0.66 -10.32
CA LYS A 124 6.41 -0.47 -10.03
C LYS A 124 5.13 0.04 -9.36
N MET A 125 5.26 0.88 -8.31
CA MET A 125 4.13 1.49 -7.62
C MET A 125 3.22 2.28 -8.56
N VAL A 126 3.82 3.07 -9.47
CA VAL A 126 3.06 3.79 -10.51
C VAL A 126 2.30 2.84 -11.43
N GLY A 127 2.89 1.70 -11.80
CA GLY A 127 2.21 0.66 -12.58
C GLY A 127 1.00 0.08 -11.84
N ASP A 128 1.23 -0.32 -10.61
CA ASP A 128 0.19 -0.91 -9.75
C ASP A 128 -0.97 0.08 -9.50
N PHE A 129 -0.66 1.35 -9.21
CA PHE A 129 -1.69 2.38 -9.05
C PHE A 129 -2.51 2.59 -10.34
N LYS A 130 -1.87 2.64 -11.50
CA LYS A 130 -2.59 2.81 -12.77
C LYS A 130 -3.54 1.65 -13.06
N GLU A 131 -3.14 0.45 -12.70
CA GLU A 131 -3.98 -0.74 -12.86
C GLU A 131 -5.18 -0.74 -11.92
N MET A 132 -4.97 -0.32 -10.66
CA MET A 132 -6.00 -0.39 -9.61
C MET A 132 -6.85 0.87 -9.47
N HIS A 133 -6.48 1.99 -10.13
CA HIS A 133 -7.06 3.30 -9.86
C HIS A 133 -8.60 3.34 -9.92
N GLY A 134 -9.19 2.73 -10.94
CA GLY A 134 -10.65 2.68 -11.08
C GLY A 134 -11.36 1.91 -9.96
N LEU A 135 -10.70 0.91 -9.37
CA LEU A 135 -11.30 0.08 -8.31
C LEU A 135 -11.54 0.84 -7.00
N TYR A 136 -10.84 1.94 -6.78
CA TYR A 136 -11.11 2.83 -5.64
C TYR A 136 -12.51 3.42 -5.71
N ILE A 137 -13.00 3.74 -6.92
CA ILE A 137 -14.37 4.21 -7.13
C ILE A 137 -15.35 3.08 -6.83
N ASP A 138 -15.14 1.91 -7.41
CA ASP A 138 -16.05 0.78 -7.25
C ASP A 138 -16.18 0.36 -5.78
N ALA A 139 -15.05 0.24 -5.07
CA ALA A 139 -15.04 -0.12 -3.67
C ALA A 139 -15.59 1.01 -2.78
N GLY A 140 -15.29 2.27 -3.08
CA GLY A 140 -15.79 3.44 -2.34
C GLY A 140 -17.31 3.59 -2.45
N VAL A 141 -17.85 3.50 -3.67
CA VAL A 141 -19.31 3.55 -3.91
C VAL A 141 -20.01 2.36 -3.23
N ASN A 142 -19.44 1.16 -3.32
CA ASN A 142 -20.01 0.01 -2.63
C ASN A 142 -20.04 0.21 -1.11
N ALA A 143 -18.96 0.73 -0.50
CA ALA A 143 -18.91 1.03 0.92
C ALA A 143 -20.00 2.04 1.33
N GLY A 144 -20.17 3.12 0.58
CA GLY A 144 -21.16 4.17 0.90
C GLY A 144 -22.61 3.76 0.63
N ASP A 145 -22.88 3.22 -0.54
CA ASP A 145 -24.26 2.99 -0.99
C ASP A 145 -24.84 1.66 -0.50
N GLN A 146 -24.04 0.59 -0.44
CA GLN A 146 -24.50 -0.72 -0.04
C GLN A 146 -24.32 -0.96 1.47
N ASN A 147 -23.16 -0.58 2.01
CA ASN A 147 -22.82 -0.88 3.41
C ASN A 147 -23.10 0.29 4.37
N ARG A 148 -23.35 1.50 3.84
CA ARG A 148 -23.48 2.76 4.61
C ARG A 148 -22.25 3.07 5.47
N ASP A 149 -21.09 2.58 5.06
CA ASP A 149 -19.80 2.90 5.64
C ASP A 149 -19.24 4.16 4.94
N PHE A 150 -19.73 5.31 5.38
CA PHE A 150 -19.42 6.59 4.72
C PHE A 150 -17.99 7.04 4.96
N GLU A 151 -17.38 6.67 6.08
CA GLU A 151 -15.99 6.95 6.38
C GLU A 151 -15.07 6.20 5.40
N LYS A 152 -15.30 4.90 5.22
CA LYS A 152 -14.57 4.07 4.26
C LYS A 152 -14.80 4.55 2.82
N ALA A 153 -16.04 4.91 2.47
CA ALA A 153 -16.35 5.46 1.16
C ALA A 153 -15.56 6.75 0.89
N PHE A 154 -15.57 7.68 1.83
CA PHE A 154 -14.77 8.90 1.76
C PHE A 154 -13.28 8.59 1.61
N THR A 155 -12.72 7.71 2.46
CA THR A 155 -11.30 7.35 2.43
C THR A 155 -10.89 6.85 1.05
N LEU A 156 -11.59 5.86 0.49
CA LEU A 156 -11.24 5.28 -0.80
C LEU A 156 -11.37 6.28 -1.95
N LEU A 157 -12.42 7.12 -1.96
CA LEU A 157 -12.57 8.15 -3.00
C LEU A 157 -11.53 9.27 -2.86
N ASN A 158 -11.14 9.62 -1.64
CA ASN A 158 -10.08 10.59 -1.40
C ASN A 158 -8.71 10.04 -1.85
N GLU A 159 -8.41 8.77 -1.60
CA GLU A 159 -7.21 8.09 -2.08
C GLU A 159 -7.15 8.07 -3.62
N TYR A 160 -8.28 7.84 -4.30
CA TYR A 160 -8.36 8.00 -5.76
C TYR A 160 -7.88 9.39 -6.22
N LEU A 161 -8.34 10.44 -5.55
CA LEU A 161 -7.96 11.82 -5.88
C LEU A 161 -6.48 12.08 -5.58
N GLU A 162 -6.00 11.65 -4.42
CA GLU A 162 -4.60 11.81 -4.03
C GLU A 162 -3.63 11.05 -4.95
N ILE A 163 -4.01 9.88 -5.43
CA ILE A 163 -3.25 9.14 -6.45
C ILE A 163 -3.16 9.98 -7.73
N ALA A 164 -4.29 10.54 -8.20
CA ALA A 164 -4.31 11.33 -9.42
C ALA A 164 -3.45 12.61 -9.32
N ASP A 165 -3.38 13.21 -8.14
CA ASP A 165 -2.62 14.43 -7.86
C ASP A 165 -1.15 14.17 -7.46
N SER A 166 -0.76 12.91 -7.32
CA SER A 166 0.56 12.55 -6.80
C SER A 166 1.69 12.90 -7.77
N GLU A 167 2.71 13.58 -7.27
CA GLU A 167 3.97 13.86 -7.98
C GLU A 167 4.74 12.60 -8.39
N MET A 168 4.40 11.43 -7.82
CA MET A 168 5.00 10.14 -8.15
C MET A 168 4.93 9.84 -9.66
N PHE A 169 3.87 10.30 -10.33
CA PHE A 169 3.65 10.06 -11.76
C PHE A 169 4.44 11.00 -12.67
N GLY A 170 4.97 12.11 -12.16
CA GLY A 170 5.69 13.12 -12.96
C GLY A 170 4.85 13.60 -14.15
N GLU A 171 5.47 13.72 -15.32
CA GLU A 171 4.78 14.13 -16.55
C GLU A 171 3.73 13.10 -17.06
N LYS A 172 3.70 11.90 -16.50
CA LYS A 172 2.75 10.82 -16.85
C LYS A 172 1.60 10.74 -15.86
N SER A 173 1.22 11.86 -15.28
CA SER A 173 0.10 11.95 -14.34
C SER A 173 -1.16 11.23 -14.85
N ILE A 174 -1.98 10.78 -13.93
CA ILE A 174 -3.32 10.27 -14.26
C ILE A 174 -4.13 11.47 -14.76
N LYS A 175 -4.77 11.32 -15.90
CA LYS A 175 -5.49 12.42 -16.55
C LYS A 175 -6.70 12.82 -15.70
N VAL A 176 -6.74 14.09 -15.34
CA VAL A 176 -7.94 14.70 -14.73
C VAL A 176 -9.00 14.88 -15.82
N ASP A 177 -10.13 14.21 -15.66
CA ASP A 177 -11.27 14.27 -16.57
C ASP A 177 -12.59 14.52 -15.79
N THR A 178 -13.72 14.29 -16.44
CA THR A 178 -15.04 14.43 -15.79
C THR A 178 -15.21 13.50 -14.61
N THR A 179 -14.69 12.27 -14.68
CA THR A 179 -14.74 11.28 -13.60
C THR A 179 -14.05 11.79 -12.34
N TYR A 180 -12.88 12.43 -12.47
CA TYR A 180 -12.19 13.04 -11.33
C TYR A 180 -13.08 14.06 -10.59
N ASN A 181 -13.77 14.92 -11.33
CA ASN A 181 -14.66 15.92 -10.72
C ASN A 181 -15.89 15.29 -10.06
N GLU A 182 -16.44 14.23 -10.63
CA GLU A 182 -17.53 13.45 -10.05
C GLU A 182 -17.08 12.76 -8.75
N VAL A 183 -15.93 12.13 -8.74
CA VAL A 183 -15.35 11.51 -7.53
C VAL A 183 -15.14 12.54 -6.44
N LYS A 184 -14.64 13.73 -6.76
CA LYS A 184 -14.47 14.83 -5.81
C LYS A 184 -15.79 15.24 -5.16
N TYR A 185 -16.87 15.30 -5.94
CA TYR A 185 -18.20 15.58 -5.42
C TYR A 185 -18.68 14.47 -4.45
N TYR A 186 -18.56 13.20 -4.85
CA TYR A 186 -18.98 12.08 -4.00
C TYR A 186 -18.12 11.90 -2.76
N ALA A 187 -16.82 12.17 -2.83
CA ALA A 187 -15.95 12.17 -1.64
C ALA A 187 -16.44 13.21 -0.62
N ALA A 188 -16.74 14.45 -1.05
CA ALA A 188 -17.30 15.48 -0.18
C ALA A 188 -18.69 15.09 0.37
N PHE A 189 -19.53 14.44 -0.43
CA PHE A 189 -20.85 13.96 -0.01
C PHE A 189 -20.75 12.91 1.10
N TYR A 190 -19.85 11.92 0.97
CA TYR A 190 -19.68 10.90 1.98
C TYR A 190 -18.98 11.42 3.24
N ALA A 191 -18.05 12.37 3.13
CA ALA A 191 -17.46 13.05 4.27
C ALA A 191 -18.54 13.70 5.16
N LEU A 192 -19.46 14.48 4.54
CA LEU A 192 -20.58 15.10 5.27
C LEU A 192 -21.55 14.09 5.89
N ARG A 193 -21.65 12.90 5.32
CA ARG A 193 -22.48 11.83 5.89
C ARG A 193 -21.80 11.10 7.03
N ALA A 194 -20.49 10.91 6.96
CA ALA A 194 -19.71 10.35 8.05
C ALA A 194 -19.82 11.23 9.31
N GLU A 195 -19.62 12.55 9.20
CA GLU A 195 -19.77 13.51 10.31
C GLU A 195 -21.15 13.46 10.98
N LYS A 196 -22.23 13.14 10.24
CA LYS A 196 -23.60 13.07 10.76
C LYS A 196 -23.97 11.71 11.36
N GLN A 197 -23.14 10.69 11.24
CA GLN A 197 -23.37 9.40 11.88
C GLN A 197 -22.87 9.38 13.33
N ASP A 198 -21.93 10.25 13.68
CA ASP A 198 -21.34 10.35 15.02
C ASP A 198 -22.14 11.24 15.96
N ASP A 199 -23.20 11.95 15.46
CA ASP A 199 -24.19 12.72 16.22
C ASP A 199 -25.45 11.89 16.52
#